data_1faed5ad4e8ce8d8c14dd74ba93fa639
#
_entry.id   1faed5ad4e8ce8d8c14dd74ba93fa639
#
_cell.length_a   1.000
_cell.length_b   1.000
_cell.length_c   1.000
_cell.angle_alpha   90.00
_cell.angle_beta   90.00
_cell.angle_gamma   90.00
#
_symmetry.space_group_name_H-M   'P 1'
#
loop_
_entity.id
_entity.type
_entity.pdbx_description
1 polymer ?
#
loop_
_entity_poly.entity_id
_entity_poly.type
_entity_poly.pdbx_seq_one_letter_code
_entity_poly.pdbx_strand_id
1 'polypeptide(L)'
;MQVISIVFISLLVVALLSLICILFVREIKATDKDKKRKIIGKRRNRKYVDFVNEHSLAIRAIKELNSKYQFSPIYPLIYKNCYDTTVNFENVSCKDYLIYQFHLDTLSVRRIIKSRNNNISKEIDYKSKVNLTKDKLGNFDVSIENLDEEKLRNIESIVFNDLIEKVDTDFYAEVHLYLTRGRMHRVVDGKKESFDLNEIIDVLKSIDSSKLIDGRRFYSREVWDSIERVERAKVSKELRQEIFERDGYTCVNCGSTEKESLEIDHIKPISKGGKTEPGNLQTLCHDCNFRKGNDID
;
A
#
# COMPACT_ATOMS: atom_id res chain seq x y z
N MET A 1 69.27 45.44 -13.58
CA MET A 1 68.43 44.20 -13.65
C MET A 1 68.64 43.25 -12.46
N GLN A 2 69.85 43.07 -11.91
CA GLN A 2 70.10 42.16 -10.79
C GLN A 2 69.40 42.53 -9.47
N VAL A 3 69.23 43.79 -9.12
CA VAL A 3 68.57 44.22 -7.85
C VAL A 3 67.06 43.94 -7.85
N ILE A 4 66.38 44.08 -8.97
CA ILE A 4 64.93 43.79 -9.11
C ILE A 4 64.69 42.31 -8.96
N SER A 5 65.57 41.47 -9.43
CA SER A 5 65.46 40.00 -9.33
C SER A 5 65.61 39.54 -7.88
N ILE A 6 66.49 40.14 -7.08
CA ILE A 6 66.66 39.77 -5.67
C ILE A 6 65.52 40.21 -4.82
N VAL A 7 64.87 41.35 -5.07
CA VAL A 7 63.68 41.82 -4.36
C VAL A 7 62.49 40.93 -4.68
N PHE A 8 62.33 40.45 -5.92
CA PHE A 8 61.26 39.56 -6.31
C PHE A 8 61.42 38.19 -5.67
N ILE A 9 62.61 37.65 -5.58
CA ILE A 9 62.87 36.35 -4.92
C ILE A 9 62.64 36.47 -3.42
N SER A 10 63.03 37.56 -2.76
CA SER A 10 62.77 37.74 -1.32
C SER A 10 61.30 37.87 -1.02
N LEU A 11 60.48 38.55 -1.85
CA LEU A 11 59.02 38.62 -1.71
C LEU A 11 58.37 37.26 -1.90
N LEU A 12 58.80 36.44 -2.84
CA LEU A 12 58.35 35.08 -3.08
C LEU A 12 58.61 34.16 -1.88
N VAL A 13 59.82 34.27 -1.29
CA VAL A 13 60.17 33.47 -0.08
C VAL A 13 59.33 33.88 1.12
N VAL A 14 59.06 35.16 1.34
CA VAL A 14 58.18 35.63 2.42
C VAL A 14 56.73 35.17 2.22
N ALA A 15 56.22 35.21 0.97
CA ALA A 15 54.92 34.72 0.64
C ALA A 15 54.77 33.19 0.87
N LEU A 16 55.82 32.43 0.53
CA LEU A 16 55.85 30.98 0.74
C LEU A 16 55.90 30.62 2.23
N LEU A 17 56.72 31.34 3.01
CA LEU A 17 56.81 31.17 4.47
C LEU A 17 55.48 31.51 5.16
N SER A 18 54.80 32.57 4.72
CA SER A 18 53.48 32.94 5.25
C SER A 18 52.41 31.89 4.91
N LEU A 19 52.45 31.31 3.71
CA LEU A 19 51.56 30.23 3.30
C LEU A 19 51.78 28.96 4.14
N ILE A 20 53.04 28.59 4.38
CA ILE A 20 53.42 27.46 5.24
C ILE A 20 52.92 27.69 6.68
N CYS A 21 53.09 28.87 7.24
CA CYS A 21 52.55 29.22 8.56
C CYS A 21 51.03 29.13 8.62
N ILE A 22 50.32 29.59 7.60
CA ILE A 22 48.84 29.49 7.54
C ILE A 22 48.40 28.04 7.49
N LEU A 23 49.05 27.19 6.70
CA LEU A 23 48.78 25.77 6.61
C LEU A 23 49.02 25.06 7.95
N PHE A 24 50.15 25.38 8.59
CA PHE A 24 50.51 24.80 9.90
C PHE A 24 49.53 25.20 11.00
N VAL A 25 49.07 26.43 11.05
CA VAL A 25 48.03 26.91 11.97
C VAL A 25 46.66 26.26 11.70
N ARG A 26 46.34 26.02 10.42
CA ARG A 26 45.12 25.26 10.05
C ARG A 26 45.19 23.82 10.53
N GLU A 27 46.31 23.16 10.37
CA GLU A 27 46.52 21.78 10.79
C GLU A 27 46.44 21.62 12.34
N ILE A 28 47.07 22.56 13.08
CA ILE A 28 46.94 22.60 14.56
C ILE A 28 45.49 22.80 15.00
N LYS A 29 44.75 23.72 14.38
CA LYS A 29 43.33 23.96 14.68
C LYS A 29 42.46 22.76 14.35
N ALA A 30 42.74 22.04 13.27
CA ALA A 30 42.02 20.82 12.88
C ALA A 30 42.26 19.70 13.92
N THR A 31 43.51 19.47 14.33
CA THR A 31 43.86 18.45 15.35
C THR A 31 43.27 18.76 16.72
N ASP A 32 43.22 20.05 17.11
CA ASP A 32 42.58 20.45 18.39
C ASP A 32 41.06 20.27 18.36
N LYS A 33 40.42 20.57 17.22
CA LYS A 33 39.00 20.33 16.98
C LYS A 33 38.65 18.85 17.06
N ASP A 34 39.47 17.98 16.48
CA ASP A 34 39.29 16.52 16.52
C ASP A 34 39.52 15.93 17.93
N LYS A 35 40.53 16.46 18.65
CA LYS A 35 40.74 16.10 20.07
C LYS A 35 39.53 16.50 20.92
N LYS A 36 38.97 17.71 20.75
CA LYS A 36 37.76 18.16 21.45
C LYS A 36 36.54 17.28 21.10
N ARG A 37 36.35 16.93 19.85
CA ARG A 37 35.28 16.01 19.42
C ARG A 37 35.41 14.63 20.07
N LYS A 38 36.62 14.05 20.12
CA LYS A 38 36.87 12.75 20.78
C LYS A 38 36.63 12.81 22.29
N ILE A 39 36.98 13.91 22.97
CA ILE A 39 36.73 14.08 24.42
C ILE A 39 35.23 14.21 24.71
N ILE A 40 34.53 15.00 23.89
CA ILE A 40 33.07 15.15 24.02
C ILE A 40 32.38 13.80 23.75
N GLY A 41 32.80 13.07 22.73
CA GLY A 41 32.26 11.74 22.43
C GLY A 41 32.50 10.73 23.56
N LYS A 42 33.68 10.76 24.20
CA LYS A 42 33.96 9.89 25.36
C LYS A 42 33.09 10.25 26.61
N ARG A 43 32.90 11.55 26.88
CA ARG A 43 32.02 12.00 27.98
C ARG A 43 30.56 11.62 27.76
N ARG A 44 30.06 11.77 26.51
CA ARG A 44 28.69 11.34 26.12
C ARG A 44 28.52 9.83 26.26
N ASN A 45 29.50 9.04 25.82
CA ASN A 45 29.46 7.59 25.99
C ASN A 45 29.43 7.16 27.47
N ARG A 46 30.17 7.84 28.33
CA ARG A 46 30.19 7.51 29.77
C ARG A 46 28.84 7.78 30.42
N LYS A 47 28.23 8.95 30.16
CA LYS A 47 26.88 9.26 30.64
C LYS A 47 25.82 8.27 30.17
N TYR A 48 25.94 7.81 28.90
CA TYR A 48 25.05 6.78 28.37
C TYR A 48 25.22 5.44 29.09
N VAL A 49 26.45 5.01 29.30
CA VAL A 49 26.74 3.76 30.04
C VAL A 49 26.25 3.83 31.46
N ASP A 50 26.49 4.97 32.14
CA ASP A 50 26.03 5.19 33.51
C ASP A 50 24.50 5.13 33.59
N PHE A 51 23.78 5.80 32.66
CA PHE A 51 22.32 5.72 32.52
C PHE A 51 21.82 4.29 32.30
N VAL A 52 22.41 3.57 31.34
CA VAL A 52 22.00 2.17 31.05
C VAL A 52 22.22 1.27 32.26
N ASN A 53 23.32 1.48 33.01
CA ASN A 53 23.60 0.69 34.20
C ASN A 53 22.61 1.00 35.34
N GLU A 54 22.31 2.27 35.57
CA GLU A 54 21.36 2.73 36.59
C GLU A 54 19.94 2.21 36.34
N HIS A 55 19.52 2.15 35.06
CA HIS A 55 18.17 1.73 34.66
C HIS A 55 18.13 0.32 34.04
N SER A 56 19.15 -0.49 34.26
CA SER A 56 19.32 -1.80 33.64
C SER A 56 18.13 -2.76 33.83
N LEU A 57 17.52 -2.75 35.03
CA LEU A 57 16.35 -3.59 35.29
C LEU A 57 15.12 -3.16 34.50
N ALA A 58 14.87 -1.85 34.37
CA ALA A 58 13.76 -1.31 33.62
C ALA A 58 13.93 -1.64 32.12
N ILE A 59 15.12 -1.37 31.57
CA ILE A 59 15.47 -1.64 30.16
C ILE A 59 15.30 -3.14 29.89
N ARG A 60 15.73 -4.00 30.78
CA ARG A 60 15.59 -5.45 30.63
C ARG A 60 14.11 -5.87 30.64
N ALA A 61 13.31 -5.37 31.58
CA ALA A 61 11.88 -5.69 31.66
C ALA A 61 11.11 -5.26 30.39
N ILE A 62 11.43 -4.10 29.82
CA ILE A 62 10.80 -3.62 28.61
C ILE A 62 11.28 -4.41 27.40
N LYS A 63 12.56 -4.76 27.32
CA LYS A 63 13.07 -5.66 26.26
C LYS A 63 12.39 -7.04 26.31
N GLU A 64 12.15 -7.59 27.48
CA GLU A 64 11.40 -8.84 27.66
C GLU A 64 9.94 -8.69 27.21
N LEU A 65 9.28 -7.56 27.50
CA LEU A 65 7.95 -7.25 26.97
C LEU A 65 7.99 -7.18 25.44
N ASN A 66 8.93 -6.42 24.86
CA ASN A 66 9.08 -6.27 23.42
C ASN A 66 9.25 -7.63 22.71
N SER A 67 9.96 -8.57 23.32
CA SER A 67 10.15 -9.90 22.74
C SER A 67 8.87 -10.76 22.72
N LYS A 68 7.87 -10.45 23.55
CA LYS A 68 6.61 -11.20 23.66
C LYS A 68 5.55 -10.73 22.68
N TYR A 69 5.68 -9.50 22.15
CA TYR A 69 4.70 -8.93 21.24
C TYR A 69 5.19 -9.02 19.81
N GLN A 70 4.36 -9.62 18.97
CA GLN A 70 4.55 -9.68 17.52
C GLN A 70 3.30 -9.09 16.84
N PHE A 71 3.52 -8.15 15.95
CA PHE A 71 2.47 -7.52 15.16
C PHE A 71 2.50 -8.08 13.73
N SER A 72 1.33 -8.36 13.20
CA SER A 72 1.20 -8.79 11.81
C SER A 72 1.32 -7.56 10.90
N PRO A 73 2.09 -7.63 9.81
CA PRO A 73 2.12 -6.54 8.85
C PRO A 73 0.73 -6.35 8.23
N ILE A 74 0.29 -5.11 8.10
CA ILE A 74 -0.95 -4.73 7.43
C ILE A 74 -0.56 -4.04 6.15
N TYR A 75 -1.05 -4.55 5.02
CA TYR A 75 -0.80 -3.98 3.71
C TYR A 75 -2.10 -3.44 3.13
N PRO A 76 -2.07 -2.30 2.44
CA PRO A 76 -3.22 -1.80 1.71
C PRO A 76 -3.61 -2.79 0.59
N LEU A 77 -4.89 -2.82 0.28
CA LEU A 77 -5.40 -3.56 -0.88
C LEU A 77 -5.28 -2.69 -2.12
N ILE A 78 -4.47 -3.11 -3.08
CA ILE A 78 -4.29 -2.37 -4.32
C ILE A 78 -4.80 -3.22 -5.48
N TYR A 79 -5.92 -2.80 -6.05
CA TYR A 79 -6.53 -3.44 -7.20
C TYR A 79 -6.26 -2.63 -8.46
N LYS A 80 -5.80 -3.31 -9.51
CA LYS A 80 -5.55 -2.70 -10.82
C LYS A 80 -6.22 -3.53 -11.89
N ASN A 81 -6.89 -2.87 -12.82
CA ASN A 81 -7.43 -3.52 -14.01
C ASN A 81 -7.30 -2.62 -15.24
N CYS A 82 -7.13 -3.25 -16.38
CA CYS A 82 -7.06 -2.60 -17.68
C CYS A 82 -8.23 -3.07 -18.54
N TYR A 83 -8.94 -2.14 -19.12
CA TYR A 83 -10.00 -2.38 -20.07
C TYR A 83 -9.53 -1.92 -21.45
N ASP A 84 -9.73 -2.74 -22.47
CA ASP A 84 -9.41 -2.35 -23.85
C ASP A 84 -10.67 -1.76 -24.50
N THR A 85 -10.60 -0.47 -24.83
CA THR A 85 -11.59 0.34 -25.57
C THR A 85 -13.03 -0.21 -25.56
N THR A 86 -13.59 -0.39 -24.38
CA THR A 86 -14.97 -0.86 -24.25
C THR A 86 -15.93 0.32 -24.10
N VAL A 87 -17.06 0.23 -24.76
CA VAL A 87 -18.18 1.18 -24.64
C VAL A 87 -18.66 1.32 -23.20
N ASN A 88 -18.34 0.33 -22.34
CA ASN A 88 -18.86 0.25 -20.97
C ASN A 88 -17.87 0.71 -19.88
N PHE A 89 -16.64 1.13 -20.25
CA PHE A 89 -15.65 1.56 -19.24
C PHE A 89 -16.14 2.74 -18.38
N GLU A 90 -16.84 3.69 -18.99
CA GLU A 90 -17.34 4.86 -18.29
C GLU A 90 -18.41 4.50 -17.24
N ASN A 91 -19.15 3.44 -17.47
CA ASN A 91 -20.20 2.96 -16.56
C ASN A 91 -19.67 2.19 -15.35
N VAL A 92 -18.39 1.83 -15.32
CA VAL A 92 -17.76 1.13 -14.19
C VAL A 92 -17.08 2.15 -13.29
N SER A 93 -17.52 2.25 -12.05
CA SER A 93 -16.82 3.04 -11.01
C SER A 93 -15.75 2.19 -10.31
N CYS A 94 -14.82 2.87 -9.61
CA CYS A 94 -13.85 2.19 -8.76
C CYS A 94 -14.55 1.42 -7.62
N LYS A 95 -15.65 1.95 -7.10
CA LYS A 95 -16.49 1.28 -6.09
C LYS A 95 -17.11 -0.02 -6.64
N ASP A 96 -17.61 -0.02 -7.87
CA ASP A 96 -18.14 -1.25 -8.50
C ASP A 96 -17.05 -2.33 -8.58
N TYR A 97 -15.85 -1.93 -8.96
CA TYR A 97 -14.73 -2.85 -9.04
C TYR A 97 -14.28 -3.35 -7.66
N LEU A 98 -14.32 -2.52 -6.64
CA LEU A 98 -14.05 -2.93 -5.25
C LEU A 98 -15.07 -3.96 -4.77
N ILE A 99 -16.37 -3.71 -5.00
CA ILE A 99 -17.45 -4.65 -4.67
C ILE A 99 -17.23 -5.99 -5.41
N TYR A 100 -16.88 -5.93 -6.69
CA TYR A 100 -16.57 -7.11 -7.49
C TYR A 100 -15.40 -7.92 -6.93
N GLN A 101 -14.29 -7.27 -6.55
CA GLN A 101 -13.13 -7.96 -5.97
C GLN A 101 -13.45 -8.57 -4.62
N PHE A 102 -14.21 -7.88 -3.78
CA PHE A 102 -14.64 -8.40 -2.47
C PHE A 102 -15.64 -9.54 -2.60
N HIS A 103 -16.50 -9.51 -3.62
CA HIS A 103 -17.35 -10.64 -3.97
C HIS A 103 -16.55 -11.91 -4.29
N LEU A 104 -15.42 -11.75 -5.01
CA LEU A 104 -14.54 -12.87 -5.37
C LEU A 104 -13.73 -13.39 -4.17
N ASP A 105 -13.25 -12.52 -3.29
CA ASP A 105 -12.39 -12.90 -2.16
C ASP A 105 -12.69 -12.12 -0.87
N THR A 106 -13.88 -12.33 -0.32
CA THR A 106 -14.29 -11.77 0.98
C THR A 106 -13.40 -12.25 2.13
N LEU A 107 -12.87 -13.48 2.05
CA LEU A 107 -12.14 -14.09 3.16
C LEU A 107 -10.80 -13.43 3.41
N SER A 108 -10.05 -13.08 2.37
CA SER A 108 -8.76 -12.39 2.51
C SER A 108 -8.93 -11.01 3.14
N VAL A 109 -9.95 -10.25 2.71
CA VAL A 109 -10.24 -8.93 3.28
C VAL A 109 -10.56 -9.06 4.78
N ARG A 110 -11.39 -10.01 5.17
CA ARG A 110 -11.73 -10.27 6.58
C ARG A 110 -10.53 -10.67 7.42
N ARG A 111 -9.60 -11.46 6.86
CA ARG A 111 -8.36 -11.85 7.55
C ARG A 111 -7.49 -10.64 7.85
N ILE A 112 -7.35 -9.71 6.91
CA ILE A 112 -6.58 -8.48 7.11
C ILE A 112 -7.22 -7.62 8.20
N ILE A 113 -8.54 -7.40 8.16
CA ILE A 113 -9.26 -6.64 9.20
C ILE A 113 -9.11 -7.30 10.58
N LYS A 114 -9.20 -8.63 10.64
CA LYS A 114 -8.98 -9.38 11.89
C LYS A 114 -7.56 -9.19 12.40
N SER A 115 -6.56 -9.25 11.53
CA SER A 115 -5.14 -9.04 11.90
C SER A 115 -4.92 -7.62 12.41
N ARG A 116 -5.51 -6.61 11.75
CA ARG A 116 -5.49 -5.22 12.21
C ARG A 116 -6.11 -5.06 13.60
N ASN A 117 -7.29 -5.60 13.82
CA ASN A 117 -7.97 -5.51 15.12
C ASN A 117 -7.17 -6.22 16.23
N ASN A 118 -6.53 -7.35 15.90
CA ASN A 118 -5.61 -8.03 16.82
C ASN A 118 -4.38 -7.17 17.14
N ASN A 119 -3.82 -6.46 16.16
CA ASN A 119 -2.72 -5.53 16.39
C ASN A 119 -3.12 -4.41 17.36
N ILE A 120 -4.29 -3.79 17.15
CA ILE A 120 -4.81 -2.75 18.03
C ILE A 120 -4.98 -3.28 19.47
N SER A 121 -5.58 -4.45 19.64
CA SER A 121 -5.76 -5.07 20.96
C SER A 121 -4.42 -5.36 21.63
N LYS A 122 -3.44 -5.86 20.89
CA LYS A 122 -2.08 -6.09 21.38
C LYS A 122 -1.36 -4.79 21.73
N GLU A 123 -1.56 -3.73 20.96
CA GLU A 123 -0.99 -2.42 21.23
C GLU A 123 -1.51 -1.84 22.56
N ILE A 124 -2.83 -1.92 22.78
CA ILE A 124 -3.46 -1.46 24.02
C ILE A 124 -2.92 -2.26 25.21
N ASP A 125 -2.86 -3.59 25.11
CA ASP A 125 -2.33 -4.45 26.17
C ASP A 125 -0.83 -4.17 26.43
N TYR A 126 -0.04 -3.99 25.37
CA TYR A 126 1.37 -3.62 25.47
C TYR A 126 1.56 -2.29 26.21
N LYS A 127 0.84 -1.22 25.78
CA LYS A 127 0.90 0.10 26.42
C LYS A 127 0.55 0.02 27.91
N SER A 128 -0.49 -0.73 28.27
CA SER A 128 -0.87 -0.95 29.67
C SER A 128 0.24 -1.61 30.46
N LYS A 129 0.88 -2.67 29.95
CA LYS A 129 1.96 -3.37 30.62
C LYS A 129 3.24 -2.55 30.73
N VAL A 130 3.56 -1.75 29.71
CA VAL A 130 4.70 -0.81 29.78
C VAL A 130 4.47 0.21 30.88
N ASN A 131 3.27 0.80 30.97
CA ASN A 131 2.95 1.77 32.00
C ASN A 131 3.03 1.15 33.41
N LEU A 132 2.44 -0.02 33.62
CA LEU A 132 2.56 -0.76 34.88
C LEU A 132 4.02 -1.08 35.25
N THR A 133 4.86 -1.35 34.26
CA THR A 133 6.28 -1.61 34.51
C THR A 133 7.01 -0.34 34.88
N LYS A 134 6.68 0.80 34.27
CA LYS A 134 7.21 2.11 34.63
C LYS A 134 6.82 2.49 36.04
N ASP A 135 5.54 2.32 36.42
CA ASP A 135 5.03 2.65 37.77
C ASP A 135 5.72 1.84 38.87
N LYS A 136 6.03 0.56 38.61
CA LYS A 136 6.75 -0.31 39.54
C LYS A 136 8.22 0.05 39.73
N LEU A 137 8.84 0.68 38.74
CA LEU A 137 10.27 1.01 38.72
C LEU A 137 10.57 2.44 39.20
N GLY A 138 9.53 3.22 39.55
CA GLY A 138 9.65 4.63 39.92
C GLY A 138 9.77 5.56 38.72
N ASN A 139 9.82 6.88 38.97
CA ASN A 139 9.86 7.90 37.93
C ASN A 139 11.06 7.70 37.01
N PHE A 140 10.75 7.21 35.84
CA PHE A 140 11.69 7.01 34.75
C PHE A 140 11.77 8.33 33.96
N ASP A 141 12.42 9.33 34.56
CA ASP A 141 12.62 10.60 33.85
C ASP A 141 13.78 10.47 32.89
N VAL A 142 13.46 10.41 31.57
CA VAL A 142 14.45 10.32 30.48
C VAL A 142 14.99 11.70 30.11
N SER A 143 14.58 12.76 30.81
CA SER A 143 15.13 14.11 30.60
C SER A 143 16.58 14.19 31.05
N ILE A 144 17.46 13.61 30.27
CA ILE A 144 18.89 13.73 30.49
C ILE A 144 19.36 14.94 29.71
N GLU A 145 19.43 16.06 30.39
CA GLU A 145 20.11 17.25 29.86
C GLU A 145 21.48 16.85 29.30
N ASN A 146 21.69 17.07 27.99
CA ASN A 146 22.94 16.84 27.28
C ASN A 146 23.26 15.43 26.75
N LEU A 147 22.32 14.50 26.62
CA LEU A 147 22.50 13.36 25.74
C LEU A 147 22.32 13.77 24.25
N ASP A 148 23.09 13.10 23.38
CA ASP A 148 22.93 13.25 21.93
C ASP A 148 21.50 12.83 21.53
N GLU A 149 20.78 13.66 20.77
CA GLU A 149 19.39 13.37 20.36
C GLU A 149 19.23 11.99 19.71
N GLU A 150 20.24 11.56 18.94
CA GLU A 150 20.23 10.24 18.29
C GLU A 150 20.30 9.10 19.31
N LYS A 151 21.05 9.26 20.40
CA LYS A 151 21.16 8.26 21.47
C LYS A 151 19.96 8.28 22.39
N LEU A 152 19.38 9.45 22.65
CA LEU A 152 18.12 9.59 23.34
C LEU A 152 16.99 8.89 22.57
N ARG A 153 16.86 9.13 21.26
CA ARG A 153 15.91 8.45 20.40
C ARG A 153 16.13 6.94 20.38
N ASN A 154 17.39 6.48 20.38
CA ASN A 154 17.69 5.05 20.46
C ASN A 154 17.30 4.43 21.80
N ILE A 155 17.43 5.15 22.92
CA ILE A 155 16.96 4.68 24.23
C ILE A 155 15.44 4.72 24.27
N GLU A 156 14.82 5.80 23.81
CA GLU A 156 13.39 5.94 23.70
C GLU A 156 12.78 4.88 22.80
N SER A 157 13.39 4.62 21.64
CA SER A 157 12.93 3.57 20.71
C SER A 157 13.08 2.18 21.33
N ILE A 158 14.17 1.90 22.03
CA ILE A 158 14.40 0.61 22.70
C ILE A 158 13.50 0.45 23.93
N VAL A 159 13.27 1.54 24.68
CA VAL A 159 12.60 1.50 25.99
C VAL A 159 11.11 1.81 25.88
N PHE A 160 10.70 2.65 24.93
CA PHE A 160 9.35 3.22 24.94
C PHE A 160 8.49 2.96 23.72
N ASN A 161 9.03 2.83 22.51
CA ASN A 161 8.20 2.96 21.33
C ASN A 161 8.52 2.06 20.12
N ASP A 162 9.62 1.35 20.10
CA ASP A 162 10.10 0.68 18.88
C ASP A 162 9.10 -0.36 18.30
N LEU A 163 8.24 -0.93 19.13
CA LEU A 163 7.17 -1.82 18.71
C LEU A 163 5.91 -1.08 18.26
N ILE A 164 5.60 0.09 18.86
CA ILE A 164 4.36 0.84 18.58
C ILE A 164 4.49 1.67 17.32
N GLU A 165 5.66 2.28 17.07
CA GLU A 165 5.90 3.06 15.85
C GLU A 165 5.87 2.18 14.58
N LYS A 166 6.05 0.87 14.73
CA LYS A 166 5.99 -0.11 13.62
C LYS A 166 4.63 -0.73 13.42
N VAL A 167 3.65 -0.43 14.29
CA VAL A 167 2.29 -0.94 14.14
C VAL A 167 1.55 -0.07 13.15
N ASP A 168 1.63 -0.45 11.89
CA ASP A 168 0.75 0.12 10.89
C ASP A 168 -0.67 -0.39 11.13
N THR A 169 -1.57 0.51 11.51
CA THR A 169 -3.00 0.26 11.66
C THR A 169 -3.82 0.90 10.55
N ASP A 170 -3.18 1.65 9.68
CA ASP A 170 -3.83 2.29 8.55
C ASP A 170 -4.11 1.23 7.48
N PHE A 171 -5.38 0.94 7.31
CA PHE A 171 -5.85 -0.01 6.32
C PHE A 171 -6.81 0.69 5.35
N TYR A 172 -6.46 0.66 4.09
CA TYR A 172 -7.24 1.24 3.01
C TYR A 172 -7.17 0.35 1.77
N ALA A 173 -8.06 0.59 0.83
CA ALA A 173 -8.03 -0.02 -0.50
C ALA A 173 -7.86 1.06 -1.56
N GLU A 174 -7.06 0.79 -2.58
CA GLU A 174 -6.97 1.61 -3.79
C GLU A 174 -7.43 0.81 -5.00
N VAL A 175 -8.24 1.42 -5.83
CA VAL A 175 -8.67 0.86 -7.11
C VAL A 175 -8.17 1.76 -8.23
N HIS A 176 -7.48 1.15 -9.18
CA HIS A 176 -6.96 1.81 -10.37
C HIS A 176 -7.53 1.11 -11.60
N LEU A 177 -8.39 1.78 -12.34
CA LEU A 177 -8.96 1.28 -13.59
C LEU A 177 -8.36 2.07 -14.75
N TYR A 178 -7.85 1.37 -15.73
CA TYR A 178 -7.20 1.97 -16.90
C TYR A 178 -7.94 1.57 -18.17
N LEU A 179 -8.17 2.54 -19.04
CA LEU A 179 -8.59 2.31 -20.41
C LEU A 179 -7.34 2.28 -21.30
N THR A 180 -7.16 1.19 -22.01
CA THR A 180 -6.01 0.99 -22.90
C THR A 180 -6.43 0.94 -24.37
N ARG A 181 -5.53 1.27 -25.28
CA ARG A 181 -5.77 1.23 -26.73
C ARG A 181 -4.58 0.63 -27.48
N GLY A 182 -4.90 -0.23 -28.43
CA GLY A 182 -3.97 -0.79 -29.37
C GLY A 182 -3.11 -1.93 -28.81
N ARG A 183 -2.33 -2.59 -29.70
CA ARG A 183 -1.52 -3.79 -29.37
C ARG A 183 -0.50 -3.57 -28.23
N MET A 184 -0.08 -2.33 -27.99
CA MET A 184 0.88 -1.99 -26.92
C MET A 184 0.17 -1.59 -25.60
N HIS A 185 -1.15 -1.78 -25.50
CA HIS A 185 -1.94 -1.43 -24.30
C HIS A 185 -1.64 -0.03 -23.73
N ARG A 186 -1.52 0.95 -24.64
CA ARG A 186 -1.26 2.34 -24.24
C ARG A 186 -2.45 2.86 -23.41
N VAL A 187 -2.19 3.29 -22.19
CA VAL A 187 -3.20 3.93 -21.35
C VAL A 187 -3.63 5.25 -21.99
N VAL A 188 -4.92 5.40 -22.21
CA VAL A 188 -5.54 6.60 -22.79
C VAL A 188 -6.43 7.34 -21.80
N ASP A 189 -6.92 6.64 -20.77
CA ASP A 189 -7.74 7.19 -19.70
C ASP A 189 -7.59 6.33 -18.44
N GLY A 190 -8.02 6.83 -17.28
CA GLY A 190 -7.97 6.07 -16.04
C GLY A 190 -8.77 6.71 -14.91
N LYS A 191 -9.26 5.86 -14.03
CA LYS A 191 -9.96 6.22 -12.78
C LYS A 191 -9.15 5.68 -11.61
N LYS A 192 -8.93 6.51 -10.60
CA LYS A 192 -8.29 6.11 -9.35
C LYS A 192 -9.12 6.60 -8.18
N GLU A 193 -9.34 5.71 -7.23
CA GLU A 193 -10.07 6.04 -5.99
C GLU A 193 -9.48 5.26 -4.82
N SER A 194 -9.49 5.88 -3.65
CA SER A 194 -9.01 5.31 -2.40
C SER A 194 -10.19 5.17 -1.44
N PHE A 195 -10.31 4.04 -0.79
CA PHE A 195 -11.41 3.69 0.12
C PHE A 195 -10.84 3.47 1.51
N ASP A 196 -11.39 4.16 2.49
CA ASP A 196 -11.02 4.01 3.89
C ASP A 196 -11.59 2.72 4.50
N LEU A 197 -11.22 2.45 5.76
CA LEU A 197 -11.70 1.26 6.48
C LEU A 197 -13.23 1.23 6.62
N ASN A 198 -13.90 2.37 6.80
CA ASN A 198 -15.34 2.41 6.99
C ASN A 198 -16.06 2.05 5.69
N GLU A 199 -15.61 2.61 4.58
CA GLU A 199 -16.10 2.29 3.23
C GLU A 199 -15.88 0.80 2.90
N ILE A 200 -14.71 0.25 3.24
CA ILE A 200 -14.41 -1.18 3.11
C ILE A 200 -15.39 -2.03 3.93
N ILE A 201 -15.64 -1.64 5.19
CA ILE A 201 -16.59 -2.35 6.06
C ILE A 201 -18.00 -2.28 5.51
N ASP A 202 -18.43 -1.14 4.96
CA ASP A 202 -19.77 -0.99 4.39
C ASP A 202 -19.94 -1.83 3.13
N VAL A 203 -18.93 -1.93 2.28
CA VAL A 203 -18.94 -2.87 1.14
C VAL A 203 -19.03 -4.31 1.63
N LEU A 204 -18.29 -4.70 2.66
CA LEU A 204 -18.40 -6.05 3.23
C LEU A 204 -19.79 -6.34 3.80
N LYS A 205 -20.39 -5.38 4.51
CA LYS A 205 -21.77 -5.53 5.02
C LYS A 205 -22.78 -5.70 3.88
N SER A 206 -22.65 -4.95 2.79
CA SER A 206 -23.53 -5.08 1.63
C SER A 206 -23.43 -6.47 0.99
N ILE A 207 -22.23 -7.05 0.93
CA ILE A 207 -22.00 -8.42 0.46
C ILE A 207 -22.55 -9.44 1.46
N ASP A 208 -22.40 -9.21 2.77
CA ASP A 208 -22.89 -10.09 3.84
C ASP A 208 -24.39 -10.11 3.98
N SER A 209 -25.07 -9.02 3.61
CA SER A 209 -26.53 -8.96 3.57
C SER A 209 -27.15 -9.92 2.54
N SER A 210 -26.29 -10.58 1.73
CA SER A 210 -26.72 -11.61 0.79
C SER A 210 -27.42 -12.78 1.52
N LYS A 211 -28.52 -13.24 0.96
CA LYS A 211 -29.24 -14.41 1.46
C LYS A 211 -28.78 -15.66 0.72
N LEU A 212 -28.56 -16.74 1.44
CA LEU A 212 -28.34 -18.05 0.86
C LEU A 212 -29.70 -18.77 0.78
N ILE A 213 -30.18 -19.04 -0.42
CA ILE A 213 -31.45 -19.76 -0.66
C ILE A 213 -31.10 -20.92 -1.60
N ASP A 214 -31.40 -22.16 -1.19
CA ASP A 214 -31.13 -23.38 -1.97
C ASP A 214 -29.69 -23.48 -2.50
N GLY A 215 -28.69 -23.08 -1.66
CA GLY A 215 -27.26 -23.10 -2.03
C GLY A 215 -26.86 -21.98 -2.98
N ARG A 216 -27.77 -21.09 -3.37
CA ARG A 216 -27.47 -19.92 -4.20
C ARG A 216 -27.42 -18.67 -3.35
N ARG A 217 -26.43 -17.79 -3.62
CA ARG A 217 -26.27 -16.52 -2.93
C ARG A 217 -27.00 -15.42 -3.68
N PHE A 218 -27.96 -14.77 -3.00
CA PHE A 218 -28.72 -13.64 -3.51
C PHE A 218 -28.17 -12.36 -2.89
N TYR A 219 -27.50 -11.56 -3.69
CA TYR A 219 -27.02 -10.26 -3.29
C TYR A 219 -28.11 -9.19 -3.37
N SER A 220 -27.89 -8.06 -2.72
CA SER A 220 -28.72 -6.87 -2.95
C SER A 220 -28.58 -6.42 -4.42
N ARG A 221 -29.59 -5.68 -4.90
CA ARG A 221 -29.56 -5.16 -6.27
C ARG A 221 -28.30 -4.33 -6.54
N GLU A 222 -27.89 -3.49 -5.58
CA GLU A 222 -26.68 -2.68 -5.69
C GLU A 222 -25.41 -3.52 -5.96
N VAL A 223 -25.25 -4.61 -5.21
CA VAL A 223 -24.09 -5.51 -5.40
C VAL A 223 -24.17 -6.22 -6.75
N TRP A 224 -25.37 -6.66 -7.17
CA TRP A 224 -25.55 -7.28 -8.49
C TRP A 224 -25.25 -6.31 -9.63
N ASP A 225 -25.79 -5.10 -9.56
CA ASP A 225 -25.57 -4.07 -10.58
C ASP A 225 -24.07 -3.76 -10.73
N SER A 226 -23.32 -3.75 -9.60
CA SER A 226 -21.88 -3.55 -9.63
C SER A 226 -21.15 -4.72 -10.29
N ILE A 227 -21.49 -5.96 -9.94
CA ILE A 227 -20.91 -7.16 -10.55
C ILE A 227 -21.21 -7.19 -12.06
N GLU A 228 -22.45 -6.89 -12.44
CA GLU A 228 -22.89 -6.88 -13.83
C GLU A 228 -22.14 -5.81 -14.65
N ARG A 229 -22.00 -4.59 -14.13
CA ARG A 229 -21.24 -3.54 -14.82
C ARG A 229 -19.79 -3.95 -15.08
N VAL A 230 -19.12 -4.54 -14.06
CA VAL A 230 -17.73 -5.01 -14.21
C VAL A 230 -17.64 -6.16 -15.22
N GLU A 231 -18.53 -7.16 -15.16
CA GLU A 231 -18.52 -8.28 -16.11
C GLU A 231 -18.81 -7.81 -17.53
N ARG A 232 -19.82 -6.97 -17.74
CA ARG A 232 -20.10 -6.41 -19.09
C ARG A 232 -18.97 -5.57 -19.65
N ALA A 233 -18.22 -4.87 -18.80
CA ALA A 233 -17.07 -4.07 -19.24
C ALA A 233 -15.88 -4.91 -19.74
N LYS A 234 -15.85 -6.20 -19.44
CA LYS A 234 -14.82 -7.12 -19.97
C LYS A 234 -15.05 -7.54 -21.43
N VAL A 235 -16.24 -7.32 -21.98
CA VAL A 235 -16.54 -7.62 -23.39
C VAL A 235 -15.84 -6.57 -24.26
N SER A 236 -14.55 -6.79 -24.56
CA SER A 236 -13.77 -5.94 -25.44
C SER A 236 -14.25 -6.04 -26.89
N LYS A 237 -13.77 -5.14 -27.76
CA LYS A 237 -14.06 -5.22 -29.20
C LYS A 237 -13.49 -6.49 -29.82
N GLU A 238 -12.30 -6.87 -29.38
CA GLU A 238 -11.60 -8.06 -29.84
C GLU A 238 -12.36 -9.32 -29.44
N LEU A 239 -12.77 -9.42 -28.17
CA LEU A 239 -13.58 -10.53 -27.68
C LEU A 239 -14.93 -10.62 -28.41
N ARG A 240 -15.59 -9.48 -28.63
CA ARG A 240 -16.82 -9.42 -29.41
C ARG A 240 -16.60 -9.93 -30.83
N GLN A 241 -15.53 -9.50 -31.48
CA GLN A 241 -15.17 -9.95 -32.81
C GLN A 241 -14.90 -11.45 -32.88
N GLU A 242 -14.13 -11.96 -31.90
CA GLU A 242 -13.83 -13.39 -31.77
C GLU A 242 -15.10 -14.23 -31.65
N ILE A 243 -16.06 -13.81 -30.84
CA ILE A 243 -17.31 -14.54 -30.66
C ILE A 243 -18.16 -14.49 -31.94
N PHE A 244 -18.28 -13.31 -32.62
CA PHE A 244 -18.98 -13.19 -33.89
C PHE A 244 -18.35 -14.06 -34.98
N GLU A 245 -17.03 -14.11 -35.08
CA GLU A 245 -16.30 -14.94 -36.02
C GLU A 245 -16.51 -16.43 -35.74
N ARG A 246 -16.40 -16.84 -34.46
CA ARG A 246 -16.65 -18.23 -34.04
C ARG A 246 -18.06 -18.70 -34.44
N ASP A 247 -19.07 -17.85 -34.23
CA ASP A 247 -20.49 -18.17 -34.46
C ASP A 247 -20.92 -17.85 -35.92
N GLY A 248 -19.97 -17.48 -36.78
CA GLY A 248 -20.21 -17.22 -38.23
C GLY A 248 -21.13 -16.02 -38.47
N TYR A 249 -21.09 -14.99 -37.59
CA TYR A 249 -22.00 -13.83 -37.65
C TYR A 249 -23.49 -14.24 -37.75
N THR A 250 -23.86 -15.27 -37.00
CA THR A 250 -25.19 -15.86 -37.06
C THR A 250 -25.75 -16.01 -35.66
N CYS A 251 -27.03 -15.69 -35.47
CA CYS A 251 -27.73 -15.99 -34.19
C CYS A 251 -27.74 -17.50 -33.95
N VAL A 252 -27.11 -17.98 -32.89
CA VAL A 252 -27.02 -19.43 -32.61
C VAL A 252 -28.38 -20.08 -32.33
N ASN A 253 -29.40 -19.27 -31.98
CA ASN A 253 -30.74 -19.79 -31.69
C ASN A 253 -31.68 -19.87 -32.90
N CYS A 254 -31.74 -18.80 -33.72
CA CYS A 254 -32.70 -18.77 -34.85
C CYS A 254 -32.03 -18.72 -36.25
N GLY A 255 -30.70 -18.64 -36.33
CA GLY A 255 -30.00 -18.60 -37.60
C GLY A 255 -30.03 -17.24 -38.30
N SER A 256 -30.54 -16.16 -37.68
CA SER A 256 -30.53 -14.81 -38.29
C SER A 256 -29.11 -14.32 -38.51
N THR A 257 -28.85 -13.76 -39.69
CA THR A 257 -27.56 -13.19 -40.11
C THR A 257 -27.58 -11.67 -40.21
N GLU A 258 -28.64 -11.03 -39.72
CA GLU A 258 -28.80 -9.58 -39.70
C GLU A 258 -27.81 -8.94 -38.75
N LYS A 259 -26.67 -8.48 -39.25
CA LYS A 259 -25.52 -8.02 -38.47
C LYS A 259 -25.85 -6.89 -37.47
N GLU A 260 -26.77 -6.02 -37.86
CA GLU A 260 -27.18 -4.88 -37.02
C GLU A 260 -27.98 -5.29 -35.80
N SER A 261 -28.62 -6.46 -35.84
CA SER A 261 -29.40 -7.02 -34.75
C SER A 261 -28.62 -8.01 -33.88
N LEU A 262 -27.36 -8.34 -34.23
CA LEU A 262 -26.55 -9.31 -33.49
C LEU A 262 -25.91 -8.68 -32.25
N GLU A 263 -26.07 -9.36 -31.14
CA GLU A 263 -25.57 -8.99 -29.81
C GLU A 263 -24.74 -10.13 -29.21
N ILE A 264 -23.81 -9.78 -28.30
CA ILE A 264 -23.14 -10.78 -27.48
C ILE A 264 -23.90 -10.97 -26.19
N ASP A 265 -24.26 -12.20 -25.90
CA ASP A 265 -24.99 -12.61 -24.72
C ASP A 265 -24.21 -13.66 -23.90
N HIS A 266 -24.47 -13.70 -22.58
CA HIS A 266 -23.92 -14.71 -21.70
C HIS A 266 -24.80 -15.96 -21.68
N ILE A 267 -24.27 -17.12 -22.11
CA ILE A 267 -24.99 -18.42 -22.08
C ILE A 267 -25.53 -18.65 -20.67
N LYS A 268 -24.65 -18.65 -19.67
CA LYS A 268 -25.04 -18.58 -18.26
C LYS A 268 -25.11 -17.11 -17.87
N PRO A 269 -26.26 -16.57 -17.49
CA PRO A 269 -26.41 -15.18 -17.12
C PRO A 269 -25.48 -14.76 -15.96
N ILE A 270 -25.02 -13.52 -15.97
CA ILE A 270 -24.20 -12.96 -14.87
C ILE A 270 -24.97 -13.09 -13.55
N SER A 271 -26.26 -12.82 -13.53
CA SER A 271 -27.15 -12.97 -12.35
C SER A 271 -27.20 -14.39 -11.78
N LYS A 272 -26.82 -15.39 -12.55
CA LYS A 272 -26.68 -16.79 -12.14
C LYS A 272 -25.21 -17.21 -11.95
N GLY A 273 -24.27 -16.24 -11.85
CA GLY A 273 -22.83 -16.46 -11.64
C GLY A 273 -22.07 -16.79 -12.92
N GLY A 274 -22.60 -16.42 -14.09
CA GLY A 274 -21.87 -16.47 -15.37
C GLY A 274 -20.74 -15.43 -15.37
N LYS A 275 -19.62 -15.79 -15.98
CA LYS A 275 -18.44 -14.92 -16.18
C LYS A 275 -18.29 -14.54 -17.62
N THR A 276 -17.68 -13.39 -17.88
CA THR A 276 -17.34 -12.96 -19.23
C THR A 276 -16.07 -13.67 -19.68
N GLU A 277 -16.25 -14.80 -20.31
CA GLU A 277 -15.20 -15.64 -20.91
C GLU A 277 -15.70 -16.22 -22.23
N PRO A 278 -14.84 -16.52 -23.23
CA PRO A 278 -15.28 -16.97 -24.57
C PRO A 278 -16.23 -18.15 -24.54
N GLY A 279 -16.01 -19.11 -23.63
CA GLY A 279 -16.85 -20.30 -23.48
C GLY A 279 -18.25 -20.05 -22.92
N ASN A 280 -18.48 -18.88 -22.31
CA ASN A 280 -19.78 -18.48 -21.74
C ASN A 280 -20.45 -17.36 -22.55
N LEU A 281 -19.95 -17.03 -23.72
CA LEU A 281 -20.51 -16.00 -24.60
C LEU A 281 -21.05 -16.63 -25.88
N GLN A 282 -22.12 -16.05 -26.40
CA GLN A 282 -22.76 -16.48 -27.66
C GLN A 282 -23.28 -15.29 -28.44
N THR A 283 -23.48 -15.50 -29.76
CA THR A 283 -24.12 -14.53 -30.65
C THR A 283 -25.60 -14.77 -30.70
N LEU A 284 -26.42 -13.79 -30.28
CA LEU A 284 -27.87 -13.81 -30.46
C LEU A 284 -28.34 -12.61 -31.25
N CYS A 285 -29.45 -12.73 -31.97
CA CYS A 285 -30.16 -11.54 -32.46
C CYS A 285 -30.95 -10.91 -31.29
N HIS A 286 -31.28 -9.63 -31.42
CA HIS A 286 -31.99 -8.86 -30.38
C HIS A 286 -33.23 -9.58 -29.85
N ASP A 287 -34.08 -10.16 -30.74
CA ASP A 287 -35.28 -10.86 -30.35
C ASP A 287 -35.02 -12.15 -29.55
N CYS A 288 -34.00 -12.92 -29.94
CA CYS A 288 -33.61 -14.12 -29.22
C CYS A 288 -32.99 -13.78 -27.86
N ASN A 289 -32.14 -12.73 -27.81
CA ASN A 289 -31.56 -12.22 -26.57
C ASN A 289 -32.65 -11.72 -25.59
N PHE A 290 -33.59 -10.94 -26.09
CA PHE A 290 -34.74 -10.47 -25.31
C PHE A 290 -35.58 -11.60 -24.76
N ARG A 291 -35.90 -12.63 -25.56
CA ARG A 291 -36.69 -13.81 -25.13
C ARG A 291 -35.95 -14.68 -24.13
N LYS A 292 -34.66 -14.85 -24.29
CA LYS A 292 -33.84 -15.61 -23.36
C LYS A 292 -33.78 -14.92 -21.99
N GLY A 293 -33.60 -13.59 -21.96
CA GLY A 293 -33.51 -12.83 -20.71
C GLY A 293 -32.45 -13.40 -19.77
N ASN A 294 -32.87 -13.77 -18.56
CA ASN A 294 -32.01 -14.38 -17.53
C ASN A 294 -32.12 -15.90 -17.43
N ASP A 295 -32.65 -16.57 -18.44
CA ASP A 295 -32.77 -18.04 -18.44
C ASP A 295 -31.46 -18.69 -18.91
N ILE A 296 -31.21 -19.91 -18.45
CA ILE A 296 -30.13 -20.75 -18.92
C ILE A 296 -30.79 -21.67 -19.95
N ASP A 297 -30.32 -21.59 -21.19
CA ASP A 297 -30.73 -22.53 -22.23
C ASP A 297 -30.26 -23.96 -21.92
#